data_d47cbdf10eef66344bde56f487b405d5
#
_entry.id   d47cbdf10eef66344bde56f487b405d5
#
_cell.length_a   1.000
_cell.length_b   1.000
_cell.length_c   1.000
_cell.angle_alpha   90.00
_cell.angle_beta   90.00
_cell.angle_gamma   90.00
#
_symmetry.space_group_name_H-M   'P 1'
#
loop_
_entity.id
_entity.type
_entity.pdbx_description
1 polymer ?
#
loop_
_entity_poly.entity_id
_entity_poly.type
_entity_poly.pdbx_seq_one_letter_code
_entity_poly.pdbx_strand_id
1 'polypeptide(L)'
;MSEFPKSARVVIIGGGAVGASALFHLAKAGWTDCILIEKNELTAGSTWHAAGNVPTFSTSWSIMNMQRYSTELYSGLAQEVDYPMNYHMTGSIRLGHSKERMQEFERCLLYTSPSPRDWT
;
A
#
# COMPACT_ATOMS: atom_id res chain seq x y z
N MET A 1 30.94 12.42 -12.00
CA MET A 1 30.20 11.14 -12.02
C MET A 1 30.33 10.56 -10.60
N SER A 2 29.26 10.45 -9.85
CA SER A 2 29.31 9.79 -8.54
C SER A 2 29.63 8.31 -8.76
N GLU A 3 30.71 7.81 -8.16
CA GLU A 3 30.97 6.36 -8.16
C GLU A 3 29.82 5.63 -7.52
N PHE A 4 29.35 4.57 -8.18
CA PHE A 4 28.36 3.68 -7.55
C PHE A 4 28.98 3.05 -6.29
N PRO A 5 28.21 2.93 -5.19
CA PRO A 5 28.68 2.29 -3.99
C PRO A 5 29.07 0.83 -4.28
N LYS A 6 30.22 0.40 -3.77
CA LYS A 6 30.77 -0.95 -4.01
C LYS A 6 30.09 -2.01 -3.14
N SER A 7 29.38 -1.61 -2.10
CA SER A 7 28.67 -2.48 -1.17
C SER A 7 27.50 -1.75 -0.54
N ALA A 8 26.49 -2.47 -0.11
CA ALA A 8 25.39 -1.98 0.70
C ALA A 8 24.92 -3.09 1.63
N ARG A 9 24.34 -2.71 2.75
CA ARG A 9 23.76 -3.64 3.72
C ARG A 9 22.51 -4.34 3.16
N VAL A 10 21.71 -3.60 2.38
CA VAL A 10 20.53 -4.13 1.68
C VAL A 10 20.52 -3.65 0.25
N VAL A 11 20.32 -4.57 -0.69
CA VAL A 11 20.12 -4.27 -2.10
C VAL A 11 18.72 -4.72 -2.49
N ILE A 12 17.90 -3.78 -2.96
CA ILE A 12 16.54 -4.04 -3.45
C ILE A 12 16.58 -4.04 -4.97
N ILE A 13 16.11 -5.12 -5.59
CA ILE A 13 16.07 -5.26 -7.04
C ILE A 13 14.64 -5.04 -7.52
N GLY A 14 14.44 -3.98 -8.29
CA GLY A 14 13.16 -3.57 -8.87
C GLY A 14 12.58 -2.31 -8.22
N GLY A 15 12.34 -1.29 -9.02
CA GLY A 15 11.82 0.03 -8.65
C GLY A 15 10.31 0.17 -8.82
N GLY A 16 9.54 -0.91 -8.71
CA GLY A 16 8.08 -0.86 -8.66
C GLY A 16 7.54 -0.55 -7.25
N ALA A 17 6.22 -0.59 -7.07
CA ALA A 17 5.55 -0.30 -5.79
C ALA A 17 6.12 -1.09 -4.62
N VAL A 18 6.44 -2.38 -4.81
CA VAL A 18 6.98 -3.24 -3.74
C VAL A 18 8.40 -2.81 -3.35
N GLY A 19 9.29 -2.61 -4.33
CA GLY A 19 10.67 -2.21 -4.05
C GLY A 19 10.76 -0.81 -3.45
N ALA A 20 10.01 0.14 -3.97
CA ALA A 20 9.95 1.49 -3.41
C ALA A 20 9.40 1.49 -1.98
N SER A 21 8.34 0.71 -1.72
CA SER A 21 7.77 0.56 -0.37
C SER A 21 8.79 -0.08 0.59
N ALA A 22 9.51 -1.11 0.16
CA ALA A 22 10.55 -1.74 0.98
C ALA A 22 11.66 -0.75 1.35
N LEU A 23 12.14 0.02 0.37
CA LEU A 23 13.17 1.05 0.61
C LEU A 23 12.67 2.13 1.58
N PHE A 24 11.44 2.63 1.37
CA PHE A 24 10.82 3.62 2.25
C PHE A 24 10.75 3.12 3.70
N HIS A 25 10.25 1.91 3.93
CA HIS A 25 10.11 1.35 5.28
C HIS A 25 11.46 1.04 5.94
N LEU A 26 12.44 0.60 5.18
CA LEU A 26 13.81 0.42 5.68
C LEU A 26 14.41 1.76 6.11
N ALA A 27 14.29 2.79 5.29
CA ALA A 27 14.77 4.12 5.61
C ALA A 27 14.06 4.68 6.87
N LYS A 28 12.74 4.51 6.94
CA LYS A 28 11.93 4.89 8.12
C LYS A 28 12.35 4.14 9.39
N ALA A 29 12.80 2.91 9.26
CA ALA A 29 13.35 2.11 10.35
C ALA A 29 14.83 2.46 10.69
N GLY A 30 15.41 3.47 10.05
CA GLY A 30 16.79 3.92 10.31
C GLY A 30 17.86 3.16 9.54
N TRP A 31 17.50 2.36 8.54
CA TRP A 31 18.47 1.67 7.69
C TRP A 31 18.90 2.59 6.54
N THR A 32 20.05 3.22 6.67
CA THR A 32 20.55 4.21 5.70
C THR A 32 21.46 3.63 4.63
N ASP A 33 22.00 2.42 4.84
CA ASP A 33 22.86 1.72 3.89
C ASP A 33 22.03 0.74 3.03
N CYS A 34 21.10 1.30 2.26
CA CYS A 34 20.22 0.58 1.36
C CYS A 34 20.33 1.15 -0.06
N ILE A 35 20.32 0.26 -1.06
CA ILE A 35 20.33 0.61 -2.47
C ILE A 35 19.15 -0.05 -3.16
N LEU A 36 18.44 0.72 -4.01
CA LEU A 36 17.46 0.21 -4.94
C LEU A 36 18.04 0.24 -6.35
N ILE A 37 17.97 -0.89 -7.04
CA ILE A 37 18.44 -1.05 -8.42
C ILE A 37 17.22 -1.32 -9.31
N GLU A 38 17.05 -0.48 -10.33
CA GLU A 38 16.04 -0.65 -11.38
C GLU A 38 16.75 -0.67 -12.75
N LYS A 39 16.36 -1.59 -13.60
CA LYS A 39 16.95 -1.75 -14.94
C LYS A 39 16.41 -0.73 -15.95
N ASN A 40 15.25 -0.19 -15.72
CA ASN A 40 14.56 0.79 -16.54
C ASN A 40 14.22 2.02 -15.69
N GLU A 41 13.17 2.73 -16.06
CA GLU A 41 12.60 3.79 -15.24
C GLU A 41 11.83 3.22 -14.05
N LEU A 42 11.76 3.97 -12.95
CA LEU A 42 10.93 3.60 -11.80
C LEU A 42 9.48 3.39 -12.25
N THR A 43 8.85 2.37 -11.72
CA THR A 43 7.46 1.97 -12.01
C THR A 43 7.18 1.42 -13.41
N ALA A 44 8.14 1.35 -14.31
CA ALA A 44 7.95 0.93 -15.72
C ALA A 44 7.43 -0.52 -15.91
N GLY A 45 7.50 -1.36 -14.88
CA GLY A 45 7.00 -2.73 -14.91
C GLY A 45 5.51 -2.84 -14.59
N SER A 46 5.13 -3.85 -13.82
CA SER A 46 3.73 -4.14 -13.44
C SER A 46 3.03 -2.99 -12.73
N THR A 47 3.77 -2.13 -12.04
CA THR A 47 3.22 -0.97 -11.33
C THR A 47 2.53 0.01 -12.27
N TRP A 48 3.10 0.27 -13.44
CA TRP A 48 2.50 1.14 -14.46
C TRP A 48 1.16 0.58 -14.98
N HIS A 49 1.02 -0.75 -15.05
CA HIS A 49 -0.19 -1.41 -15.57
C HIS A 49 -1.29 -1.59 -14.53
N ALA A 50 -1.04 -1.21 -13.28
CA ALA A 50 -2.02 -1.36 -12.20
C ALA A 50 -3.12 -0.30 -12.30
N ALA A 51 -4.36 -0.69 -11.98
CA ALA A 51 -5.51 0.21 -11.96
C ALA A 51 -5.48 1.25 -10.82
N GLY A 52 -4.51 1.18 -9.93
CA GLY A 52 -4.38 2.11 -8.80
C GLY A 52 -5.40 1.93 -7.68
N ASN A 53 -6.14 0.83 -7.65
CA ASN A 53 -7.10 0.55 -6.59
C ASN A 53 -6.38 0.12 -5.30
N VAL A 54 -6.76 0.75 -4.19
CA VAL A 54 -6.29 0.43 -2.84
C VAL A 54 -7.49 0.01 -1.98
N PRO A 55 -7.99 -1.23 -2.15
CA PRO A 55 -9.17 -1.68 -1.41
C PRO A 55 -8.83 -2.05 0.04
N THR A 56 -9.79 -1.90 0.95
CA THR A 56 -9.70 -2.37 2.34
C THR A 56 -10.52 -3.63 2.58
N PHE A 57 -11.29 -4.08 1.61
CA PHE A 57 -12.17 -5.23 1.73
C PHE A 57 -11.49 -6.52 1.27
N SER A 58 -11.43 -7.52 2.15
CA SER A 58 -11.02 -8.90 1.83
C SER A 58 -11.77 -9.88 2.71
N THR A 59 -11.96 -11.11 2.22
CA THR A 59 -12.49 -12.24 3.00
C THR A 59 -11.44 -12.85 3.95
N SER A 60 -10.17 -12.55 3.74
CA SER A 60 -9.06 -12.94 4.59
C SER A 60 -8.73 -11.84 5.58
N TRP A 61 -8.78 -12.14 6.88
CA TRP A 61 -8.40 -11.22 7.95
C TRP A 61 -6.99 -10.66 7.82
N SER A 62 -6.02 -11.52 7.50
CA SER A 62 -4.61 -11.08 7.33
C SER A 62 -4.44 -10.13 6.15
N ILE A 63 -5.08 -10.42 5.01
CA ILE A 63 -5.03 -9.55 3.83
C ILE A 63 -5.72 -8.22 4.13
N MET A 64 -6.87 -8.26 4.80
CA MET A 64 -7.61 -7.05 5.18
C MET A 64 -6.80 -6.13 6.08
N ASN A 65 -6.07 -6.67 7.06
CA ASN A 65 -5.18 -5.88 7.92
C ASN A 65 -4.03 -5.22 7.12
N MET A 66 -3.42 -5.95 6.18
CA MET A 66 -2.40 -5.37 5.30
C MET A 66 -2.96 -4.27 4.40
N GLN A 67 -4.15 -4.46 3.86
CA GLN A 67 -4.82 -3.46 3.05
C GLN A 67 -5.19 -2.22 3.85
N ARG A 68 -5.66 -2.39 5.08
CA ARG A 68 -5.95 -1.28 5.99
C ARG A 68 -4.70 -0.47 6.31
N TYR A 69 -3.61 -1.13 6.67
CA TYR A 69 -2.33 -0.47 6.86
C TYR A 69 -1.90 0.33 5.62
N SER A 70 -2.05 -0.24 4.41
CA SER A 70 -1.71 0.44 3.16
C SER A 70 -2.58 1.68 2.92
N THR A 71 -3.88 1.59 3.23
CA THR A 71 -4.82 2.72 3.09
C THR A 71 -4.47 3.85 4.07
N GLU A 72 -4.18 3.51 5.32
CA GLU A 72 -3.74 4.46 6.34
C GLU A 72 -2.42 5.13 5.93
N LEU A 73 -1.45 4.36 5.45
CA LEU A 73 -0.18 4.89 4.94
C LEU A 73 -0.40 5.88 3.79
N TYR A 74 -1.14 5.50 2.76
CA TYR A 74 -1.36 6.37 1.59
C TYR A 74 -2.14 7.64 1.94
N SER A 75 -3.02 7.61 2.93
CA SER A 75 -3.78 8.80 3.35
C SER A 75 -2.89 9.91 3.94
N GLY A 76 -1.77 9.56 4.54
CA GLY A 76 -0.82 10.50 5.14
C GLY A 76 0.47 10.72 4.33
N LEU A 77 0.74 9.87 3.35
CA LEU A 77 2.05 9.79 2.69
C LEU A 77 2.44 11.08 1.95
N ALA A 78 1.49 11.74 1.31
CA ALA A 78 1.75 13.01 0.62
C ALA A 78 2.35 14.08 1.53
N GLN A 79 1.87 14.15 2.77
CA GLN A 79 2.37 15.08 3.77
C GLN A 79 3.71 14.62 4.35
N GLU A 80 3.87 13.31 4.56
CA GLU A 80 5.11 12.75 5.14
C GLU A 80 6.32 12.93 4.20
N VAL A 81 6.11 12.79 2.89
CA VAL A 81 7.20 12.89 1.90
C VAL A 81 7.26 14.26 1.18
N ASP A 82 6.39 15.20 1.56
CA ASP A 82 6.27 16.52 0.92
C ASP A 82 6.17 16.44 -0.61
N TYR A 83 5.33 15.53 -1.10
CA TYR A 83 5.12 15.31 -2.52
C TYR A 83 3.63 15.14 -2.84
N PRO A 84 3.09 15.84 -3.86
CA PRO A 84 1.68 15.76 -4.20
C PRO A 84 1.32 14.36 -4.68
N MET A 85 0.33 13.74 -4.05
CA MET A 85 -0.20 12.43 -4.40
C MET A 85 -1.69 12.53 -4.71
N ASN A 86 -2.09 11.91 -5.80
CA ASN A 86 -3.49 11.84 -6.20
C ASN A 86 -4.16 10.60 -5.56
N TYR A 87 -4.42 10.69 -4.25
CA TYR A 87 -5.08 9.63 -3.48
C TYR A 87 -6.43 10.10 -2.96
N HIS A 88 -7.51 9.43 -3.36
CA HIS A 88 -8.87 9.77 -2.99
C HIS A 88 -9.57 8.61 -2.30
N MET A 89 -10.11 8.85 -1.10
CA MET A 89 -10.94 7.88 -0.38
C MET A 89 -12.39 7.99 -0.84
N THR A 90 -12.71 7.34 -1.95
CA THR A 90 -14.05 7.38 -2.57
C THR A 90 -15.01 6.33 -2.03
N GLY A 91 -14.52 5.39 -1.22
CA GLY A 91 -15.26 4.21 -0.83
C GLY A 91 -15.39 3.18 -1.95
N SER A 92 -16.13 2.10 -1.70
CA SER A 92 -16.40 1.07 -2.70
C SER A 92 -17.82 0.54 -2.59
N ILE A 93 -18.41 0.16 -3.73
CA ILE A 93 -19.73 -0.48 -3.80
C ILE A 93 -19.52 -1.93 -4.22
N ARG A 94 -20.14 -2.85 -3.49
CA ARG A 94 -20.13 -4.28 -3.80
C ARG A 94 -21.54 -4.80 -3.96
N LEU A 95 -21.75 -5.63 -4.97
CA LEU A 95 -23.04 -6.23 -5.27
C LEU A 95 -23.06 -7.69 -4.81
N GLY A 96 -24.08 -8.05 -4.03
CA GLY A 96 -24.35 -9.42 -3.61
C GLY A 96 -25.59 -9.96 -4.33
N HIS A 97 -25.45 -11.08 -5.01
CA HIS A 97 -26.55 -11.72 -5.75
C HIS A 97 -27.26 -12.83 -4.94
N SER A 98 -26.70 -13.25 -3.81
CA SER A 98 -27.28 -14.26 -2.95
C SER A 98 -27.32 -13.82 -1.48
N LYS A 99 -28.18 -14.47 -0.72
CA LYS A 99 -28.29 -14.24 0.74
C LYS A 99 -26.98 -14.54 1.46
N GLU A 100 -26.31 -15.61 1.07
CA GLU A 100 -25.02 -16.03 1.64
C GLU A 100 -23.95 -14.97 1.40
N ARG A 101 -23.92 -14.39 0.19
CA ARG A 101 -22.97 -13.32 -0.17
C ARG A 101 -23.25 -12.05 0.63
N MET A 102 -24.49 -11.70 0.83
CA MET A 102 -24.86 -10.56 1.66
C MET A 102 -24.45 -10.77 3.13
N GLN A 103 -24.66 -11.95 3.69
CA GLN A 103 -24.20 -12.30 5.04
C GLN A 103 -22.66 -12.26 5.16
N GLU A 104 -21.94 -12.64 4.11
CA GLU A 104 -20.48 -12.50 4.07
C GLU A 104 -20.06 -11.03 4.12
N PHE A 105 -20.73 -10.17 3.35
CA PHE A 105 -20.47 -8.73 3.36
C PHE A 105 -20.75 -8.11 4.73
N GLU A 106 -21.85 -8.45 5.37
CA GLU A 106 -22.19 -7.98 6.72
C GLU A 106 -21.09 -8.36 7.73
N ARG A 107 -20.63 -9.61 7.69
CA ARG A 107 -19.50 -10.04 8.54
C ARG A 107 -18.21 -9.28 8.26
N CYS A 108 -17.89 -9.04 6.99
CA CYS A 108 -16.69 -8.28 6.62
C CYS A 108 -16.79 -6.82 7.09
N LEU A 109 -17.97 -6.19 7.03
CA LEU A 109 -18.18 -4.84 7.52
C LEU A 109 -17.91 -4.71 9.02
N LEU A 110 -18.21 -5.72 9.82
CA LEU A 110 -17.91 -5.71 11.26
C LEU A 110 -16.41 -5.59 11.55
N TYR A 111 -15.56 -6.02 10.62
CA TYR A 111 -14.10 -5.94 10.76
C TYR A 111 -13.46 -4.72 10.07
N THR A 112 -14.17 -4.09 9.14
CA THR A 112 -13.65 -2.96 8.35
C THR A 112 -14.22 -1.62 8.78
N SER A 113 -15.39 -1.62 9.43
CA SER A 113 -15.98 -0.39 9.96
C SER A 113 -15.23 0.08 11.20
N PRO A 114 -14.97 1.37 11.34
CA PRO A 114 -14.55 1.93 12.62
C PRO A 114 -15.60 1.59 13.68
N SER A 115 -15.15 1.42 14.93
CA SER A 115 -16.05 1.17 16.05
C SER A 115 -17.15 2.25 16.11
N PRO A 116 -18.40 1.93 16.46
CA PRO A 116 -19.42 2.95 16.66
C PRO A 116 -19.03 4.07 17.64
N ARG A 117 -17.97 3.87 18.42
CA ARG A 117 -17.39 4.89 19.32
C ARG A 117 -16.53 5.92 18.58
N ASP A 118 -16.13 5.65 17.34
CA ASP A 118 -15.27 6.53 16.54
C ASP A 118 -16.09 7.53 15.70
N TRP A 119 -17.42 7.53 15.85
CA TRP A 119 -18.38 8.42 15.15
C TRP A 119 -18.85 9.61 16.02
N THR A 120 -18.29 9.82 17.21
CA THR A 120 -18.68 10.93 18.13
C THR A 120 -17.65 12.05 18.14
#